data_4d271096a4069488377427b30cc53e7a
#
_entry.id   4d271096a4069488377427b30cc53e7a
#
_cell.length_a   1.000
_cell.length_b   1.000
_cell.length_c   1.000
_cell.angle_alpha   90.00
_cell.angle_beta   90.00
_cell.angle_gamma   90.00
#
_symmetry.space_group_name_H-M   'P 1'
#
loop_
_entity.id
_entity.type
_entity.pdbx_description
1 polymer ?
#
loop_
_entity_poly.entity_id
_entity_poly.type
_entity_poly.pdbx_seq_one_letter_code
_entity_poly.pdbx_strand_id
1 'polypeptide(L)'
;MRKKPATHRVVVLALPPVVAFDLTIATQVFGHEGQGRYSITVCSPDSGVIPTTTAGLSLTVEAGIDALDAADTVIVPGFARGRAPEQALAALARAYRRGARIASICSGAFALAQAGLLDGRRATTHWFHAGALAREHPLIEVDANALYIDEGQVLTSAGLAAGLDLCLYLIGRDHGQSAAIQRARHMVTPLHRAGGQAQFIPSSESAEGAELADVTAWASANLHLPITVTDLARRGMQSTRTLHRNFQTRFGMSPRAWLIQQRLRAACALLEDSDITVDEVARRTGLGTATNLRAHFHRTFATTPTAYRRAFTP
;
A
#
# COMPACT_ATOMS: atom_id res chain seq x y z
N MET A 1 -8.38 -34.38 14.37
CA MET A 1 -8.29 -33.72 13.05
C MET A 1 -8.51 -32.21 13.26
N ARG A 2 -7.50 -31.35 13.04
CA ARG A 2 -7.70 -29.88 13.02
C ARG A 2 -8.54 -29.55 11.78
N LYS A 3 -9.70 -28.91 11.97
CA LYS A 3 -10.52 -28.40 10.86
C LYS A 3 -9.65 -27.50 9.98
N LYS A 4 -9.54 -27.82 8.69
CA LYS A 4 -8.85 -26.95 7.71
C LYS A 4 -9.49 -25.56 7.82
N PRO A 5 -8.73 -24.47 8.03
CA PRO A 5 -9.32 -23.16 8.09
C PRO A 5 -10.11 -22.89 6.81
N ALA A 6 -11.26 -22.27 6.94
CA ALA A 6 -12.07 -21.91 5.79
C ALA A 6 -11.28 -21.00 4.85
N THR A 7 -11.32 -21.27 3.57
CA THR A 7 -10.65 -20.47 2.54
C THR A 7 -11.26 -19.07 2.54
N HIS A 8 -10.47 -18.02 2.68
CA HIS A 8 -10.92 -16.63 2.68
C HIS A 8 -11.30 -16.20 1.25
N ARG A 9 -12.52 -15.74 1.05
CA ARG A 9 -13.08 -15.41 -0.26
C ARG A 9 -12.83 -13.94 -0.59
N VAL A 10 -11.98 -13.69 -1.58
CA VAL A 10 -11.72 -12.36 -2.12
C VAL A 10 -12.51 -12.19 -3.42
N VAL A 11 -13.34 -11.17 -3.48
CA VAL A 11 -14.07 -10.81 -4.70
C VAL A 11 -13.57 -9.45 -5.19
N VAL A 12 -13.18 -9.40 -6.45
CA VAL A 12 -12.73 -8.17 -7.12
C VAL A 12 -13.88 -7.64 -7.97
N LEU A 13 -14.40 -6.47 -7.59
CA LEU A 13 -15.48 -5.81 -8.33
C LEU A 13 -14.91 -4.94 -9.45
N ALA A 14 -14.96 -5.42 -10.67
CA ALA A 14 -14.53 -4.70 -11.86
C ALA A 14 -15.64 -3.76 -12.34
N LEU A 15 -15.45 -2.46 -12.20
CA LEU A 15 -16.34 -1.41 -12.74
C LEU A 15 -15.82 -0.94 -14.09
N PRO A 16 -16.56 -1.14 -15.20
CA PRO A 16 -16.09 -0.75 -16.53
C PRO A 16 -16.12 0.77 -16.76
N PRO A 17 -15.17 1.33 -17.53
CA PRO A 17 -13.87 0.79 -17.94
C PRO A 17 -12.91 0.65 -16.74
N VAL A 18 -12.45 -0.57 -16.47
CA VAL A 18 -11.60 -0.86 -15.31
C VAL A 18 -10.12 -0.57 -15.60
N VAL A 19 -9.37 -0.13 -14.58
CA VAL A 19 -7.89 -0.05 -14.67
C VAL A 19 -7.33 -1.47 -14.58
N ALA A 20 -6.92 -2.02 -15.72
CA ALA A 20 -6.50 -3.42 -15.82
C ALA A 20 -5.36 -3.78 -14.86
N PHE A 21 -4.39 -2.88 -14.69
CA PHE A 21 -3.26 -3.09 -13.78
C PHE A 21 -3.71 -3.23 -12.32
N ASP A 22 -4.60 -2.37 -11.84
CA ASP A 22 -5.12 -2.43 -10.47
C ASP A 22 -5.91 -3.74 -10.22
N LEU A 23 -6.69 -4.18 -11.20
CA LEU A 23 -7.42 -5.44 -11.12
C LEU A 23 -6.47 -6.63 -11.07
N THR A 24 -5.47 -6.65 -11.97
CA THR A 24 -4.52 -7.76 -12.06
C THR A 24 -3.62 -7.86 -10.84
N ILE A 25 -3.27 -6.78 -10.17
CA ILE A 25 -2.57 -6.82 -8.88
C ILE A 25 -3.33 -7.67 -7.88
N ALA A 26 -4.62 -7.38 -7.67
CA ALA A 26 -5.43 -8.12 -6.71
C ALA A 26 -5.52 -9.61 -7.09
N THR A 27 -5.79 -9.91 -8.36
CA THR A 27 -5.91 -11.30 -8.84
C THR A 27 -4.59 -12.05 -8.74
N GLN A 28 -3.46 -11.42 -9.02
CA GLN A 28 -2.14 -12.04 -8.90
C GLN A 28 -1.74 -12.25 -7.43
N VAL A 29 -2.00 -11.29 -6.56
CA VAL A 29 -1.60 -11.39 -5.15
C VAL A 29 -2.40 -12.44 -4.41
N PHE A 30 -3.72 -12.54 -4.61
CA PHE A 30 -4.58 -13.48 -3.89
C PHE A 30 -4.84 -14.78 -4.65
N GLY A 31 -4.69 -14.79 -5.98
CA GLY A 31 -4.99 -15.94 -6.84
C GLY A 31 -3.86 -16.97 -7.00
N HIS A 32 -2.74 -16.84 -6.28
CA HIS A 32 -1.62 -17.76 -6.45
C HIS A 32 -1.96 -19.18 -6.00
N GLU A 33 -1.86 -20.09 -6.92
CA GLU A 33 -2.06 -21.52 -6.70
C GLU A 33 -1.00 -22.06 -5.70
N GLY A 34 -1.44 -22.92 -4.78
CA GLY A 34 -0.57 -23.71 -3.93
C GLY A 34 -0.71 -23.52 -2.42
N GLN A 35 -1.38 -22.49 -1.92
CA GLN A 35 -1.55 -22.33 -0.47
C GLN A 35 -2.99 -22.49 0.05
N GLY A 36 -4.00 -22.49 -0.82
CA GLY A 36 -5.43 -22.70 -0.45
C GLY A 36 -5.96 -21.71 0.60
N ARG A 37 -5.26 -20.58 0.80
CA ARG A 37 -5.61 -19.58 1.82
C ARG A 37 -6.71 -18.66 1.34
N TYR A 38 -6.70 -18.35 0.04
CA TYR A 38 -7.67 -17.49 -0.61
C TYR A 38 -8.32 -18.19 -1.79
N SER A 39 -9.59 -17.88 -2.03
CA SER A 39 -10.23 -18.04 -3.32
C SER A 39 -10.51 -16.68 -3.89
N ILE A 40 -10.31 -16.49 -5.19
CA ILE A 40 -10.53 -15.21 -5.84
C ILE A 40 -11.58 -15.35 -6.92
N THR A 41 -12.48 -14.38 -6.99
CA THR A 41 -13.50 -14.25 -8.03
C THR A 41 -13.46 -12.80 -8.54
N VAL A 42 -13.45 -12.61 -9.85
CA VAL A 42 -13.68 -11.31 -10.47
C VAL A 42 -15.13 -11.24 -10.90
N CYS A 43 -15.83 -10.19 -10.50
CA CYS A 43 -17.20 -9.94 -10.89
C CYS A 43 -17.39 -8.54 -11.47
N SER A 44 -18.45 -8.35 -12.24
CA SER A 44 -18.82 -7.06 -12.81
C SER A 44 -20.34 -6.88 -12.75
N PRO A 45 -20.87 -5.64 -12.72
CA PRO A 45 -22.30 -5.39 -12.90
C PRO A 45 -22.87 -5.99 -14.18
N ASP A 46 -22.08 -5.95 -15.25
CA ASP A 46 -22.39 -6.56 -16.54
C ASP A 46 -21.38 -7.68 -16.79
N SER A 47 -21.87 -8.95 -16.86
CA SER A 47 -21.05 -10.10 -17.23
C SER A 47 -20.70 -10.06 -18.72
N GLY A 48 -19.62 -10.75 -19.09
CA GLY A 48 -19.12 -10.80 -20.46
C GLY A 48 -17.86 -9.99 -20.67
N VAL A 49 -17.70 -9.43 -21.87
CA VAL A 49 -16.51 -8.63 -22.22
C VAL A 49 -16.67 -7.21 -21.71
N ILE A 50 -15.80 -6.81 -20.79
CA ILE A 50 -15.76 -5.45 -20.24
C ILE A 50 -14.55 -4.67 -20.75
N PRO A 51 -14.70 -3.38 -21.05
CA PRO A 51 -13.58 -2.53 -21.45
C PRO A 51 -12.66 -2.22 -20.29
N THR A 52 -11.39 -1.98 -20.61
CA THR A 52 -10.41 -1.43 -19.68
C THR A 52 -10.01 -0.01 -20.07
N THR A 53 -9.34 0.70 -19.16
CA THR A 53 -8.72 2.01 -19.48
C THR A 53 -7.45 1.86 -20.30
N THR A 54 -6.93 0.64 -20.47
CA THR A 54 -5.74 0.34 -21.27
C THR A 54 -6.13 0.11 -22.73
N ALA A 55 -5.59 0.90 -23.62
CA ALA A 55 -5.89 0.79 -25.07
C ALA A 55 -5.62 -0.63 -25.58
N GLY A 56 -6.58 -1.17 -26.35
CA GLY A 56 -6.48 -2.48 -26.97
C GLY A 56 -6.66 -3.67 -26.03
N LEU A 57 -7.02 -3.43 -24.76
CA LEU A 57 -7.24 -4.50 -23.77
C LEU A 57 -8.69 -4.52 -23.28
N SER A 58 -9.32 -5.67 -23.38
CA SER A 58 -10.61 -5.96 -22.76
C SER A 58 -10.49 -7.22 -21.89
N LEU A 59 -11.38 -7.38 -20.92
CA LEU A 59 -11.40 -8.53 -20.02
C LEU A 59 -12.74 -9.25 -20.14
N THR A 60 -12.72 -10.59 -20.10
CA THR A 60 -13.94 -11.39 -19.96
C THR A 60 -14.18 -11.66 -18.48
N VAL A 61 -15.35 -11.27 -17.98
CA VAL A 61 -15.79 -11.47 -16.59
C VAL A 61 -17.06 -12.29 -16.59
N GLU A 62 -17.01 -13.49 -16.01
CA GLU A 62 -18.12 -14.44 -16.02
C GLU A 62 -19.08 -14.22 -14.84
N ALA A 63 -18.55 -13.85 -13.67
CA ALA A 63 -19.35 -13.71 -12.46
C ALA A 63 -20.07 -12.35 -12.43
N GLY A 64 -21.33 -12.40 -12.06
CA GLY A 64 -22.14 -11.22 -11.79
C GLY A 64 -21.90 -10.65 -10.38
N ILE A 65 -22.59 -9.55 -10.10
CA ILE A 65 -22.46 -8.80 -8.86
C ILE A 65 -22.86 -9.58 -7.60
N ASP A 66 -23.67 -10.63 -7.75
CA ASP A 66 -24.09 -11.51 -6.65
C ASP A 66 -22.92 -12.23 -5.97
N ALA A 67 -21.78 -12.32 -6.65
CA ALA A 67 -20.55 -12.84 -6.05
C ALA A 67 -20.13 -12.06 -4.78
N LEU A 68 -20.51 -10.78 -4.66
CA LEU A 68 -20.22 -9.96 -3.48
C LEU A 68 -20.93 -10.49 -2.24
N ASP A 69 -22.08 -11.15 -2.38
CA ASP A 69 -22.86 -11.62 -1.24
C ASP A 69 -22.17 -12.77 -0.47
N ALA A 70 -21.18 -13.41 -1.08
CA ALA A 70 -20.37 -14.44 -0.45
C ALA A 70 -18.96 -13.98 -0.03
N ALA A 71 -18.55 -12.74 -0.34
CA ALA A 71 -17.20 -12.25 -0.11
C ALA A 71 -16.86 -12.05 1.37
N ASP A 72 -15.65 -12.44 1.77
CA ASP A 72 -15.04 -12.06 3.05
C ASP A 72 -14.24 -10.76 2.89
N THR A 73 -13.67 -10.52 1.70
CA THR A 73 -13.06 -9.25 1.28
C THR A 73 -13.54 -8.89 -0.12
N VAL A 74 -13.95 -7.63 -0.30
CA VAL A 74 -14.23 -7.03 -1.61
C VAL A 74 -13.11 -6.05 -1.94
N ILE A 75 -12.54 -6.15 -3.14
CA ILE A 75 -11.57 -5.19 -3.66
C ILE A 75 -12.19 -4.47 -4.86
N VAL A 76 -12.16 -3.14 -4.84
CA VAL A 76 -12.62 -2.30 -5.94
C VAL A 76 -11.40 -1.65 -6.62
N PRO A 77 -10.95 -2.16 -7.76
CA PRO A 77 -9.90 -1.56 -8.57
C PRO A 77 -10.26 -0.17 -9.06
N GLY A 78 -9.27 0.58 -9.55
CA GLY A 78 -9.49 1.81 -10.28
C GLY A 78 -10.38 1.59 -11.51
N PHE A 79 -11.18 2.59 -11.84
CA PHE A 79 -12.04 2.63 -13.01
C PHE A 79 -12.10 4.05 -13.59
N ALA A 80 -12.59 4.20 -14.81
CA ALA A 80 -12.79 5.52 -15.41
C ALA A 80 -13.75 6.32 -14.53
N ARG A 81 -13.36 7.55 -14.17
CA ARG A 81 -14.16 8.41 -13.29
C ARG A 81 -15.55 8.61 -13.83
N GLY A 82 -16.51 8.54 -12.94
CA GLY A 82 -17.94 8.70 -13.22
C GLY A 82 -18.78 8.17 -12.08
N ARG A 83 -20.08 8.11 -12.28
CA ARG A 83 -21.00 7.48 -11.33
C ARG A 83 -20.94 5.97 -11.51
N ALA A 84 -20.61 5.26 -10.44
CA ALA A 84 -20.70 3.80 -10.44
C ALA A 84 -22.17 3.35 -10.54
N PRO A 85 -22.45 2.20 -11.18
CA PRO A 85 -23.81 1.66 -11.29
C PRO A 85 -24.45 1.51 -9.91
N GLU A 86 -25.70 1.91 -9.77
CA GLU A 86 -26.43 1.88 -8.48
C GLU A 86 -26.48 0.47 -7.87
N GLN A 87 -26.63 -0.55 -8.71
CA GLN A 87 -26.57 -1.95 -8.27
C GLN A 87 -25.23 -2.31 -7.63
N ALA A 88 -24.10 -1.77 -8.12
CA ALA A 88 -22.79 -1.99 -7.57
C ALA A 88 -22.63 -1.29 -6.20
N LEU A 89 -23.10 -0.06 -6.09
CA LEU A 89 -23.09 0.70 -4.83
C LEU A 89 -23.93 0.00 -3.75
N ALA A 90 -25.13 -0.46 -4.11
CA ALA A 90 -26.01 -1.22 -3.23
C ALA A 90 -25.38 -2.54 -2.78
N ALA A 91 -24.71 -3.27 -3.69
CA ALA A 91 -24.03 -4.53 -3.37
C ALA A 91 -22.81 -4.30 -2.45
N LEU A 92 -22.01 -3.24 -2.66
CA LEU A 92 -20.94 -2.84 -1.75
C LEU A 92 -21.46 -2.54 -0.35
N ALA A 93 -22.54 -1.77 -0.25
CA ALA A 93 -23.16 -1.44 1.04
C ALA A 93 -23.73 -2.69 1.74
N ARG A 94 -24.28 -3.66 1.00
CA ARG A 94 -24.73 -4.96 1.57
C ARG A 94 -23.54 -5.78 2.08
N ALA A 95 -22.49 -5.91 1.28
CA ALA A 95 -21.28 -6.65 1.67
C ALA A 95 -20.66 -6.05 2.93
N TYR A 96 -20.53 -4.71 3.00
CA TYR A 96 -20.04 -4.00 4.18
C TYR A 96 -20.89 -4.30 5.43
N ARG A 97 -22.22 -4.16 5.34
CA ARG A 97 -23.13 -4.43 6.48
C ARG A 97 -23.08 -5.88 6.96
N ARG A 98 -22.76 -6.82 6.08
CA ARG A 98 -22.57 -8.24 6.43
C ARG A 98 -21.23 -8.48 7.15
N GLY A 99 -20.34 -7.52 7.22
CA GLY A 99 -19.03 -7.62 7.87
C GLY A 99 -17.88 -7.92 6.92
N ALA A 100 -18.11 -7.94 5.59
CA ALA A 100 -17.03 -8.08 4.63
C ALA A 100 -16.07 -6.88 4.70
N ARG A 101 -14.78 -7.14 4.61
CA ARG A 101 -13.76 -6.10 4.46
C ARG A 101 -13.87 -5.50 3.05
N ILE A 102 -13.86 -4.17 2.96
CA ILE A 102 -13.95 -3.44 1.69
C ILE A 102 -12.64 -2.70 1.46
N ALA A 103 -12.00 -2.95 0.34
CA ALA A 103 -10.75 -2.30 -0.03
C ALA A 103 -10.87 -1.63 -1.41
N SER A 104 -10.29 -0.46 -1.58
CA SER A 104 -10.19 0.18 -2.90
C SER A 104 -8.75 0.38 -3.33
N ILE A 105 -8.54 0.33 -4.63
CA ILE A 105 -7.28 0.64 -5.29
C ILE A 105 -7.53 1.82 -6.23
N CYS A 106 -6.68 2.87 -6.16
CA CYS A 106 -6.74 4.04 -7.04
C CYS A 106 -8.12 4.74 -7.02
N SER A 107 -8.69 5.01 -8.20
CA SER A 107 -10.03 5.62 -8.34
C SER A 107 -11.18 4.74 -7.84
N GLY A 108 -10.95 3.49 -7.46
CA GLY A 108 -11.92 2.65 -6.75
C GLY A 108 -12.48 3.30 -5.48
N ALA A 109 -11.74 4.21 -4.86
CA ALA A 109 -12.18 4.99 -3.71
C ALA A 109 -13.45 5.82 -4.00
N PHE A 110 -13.68 6.26 -5.24
CA PHE A 110 -14.90 6.97 -5.61
C PHE A 110 -16.15 6.11 -5.51
N ALA A 111 -16.07 4.82 -5.85
CA ALA A 111 -17.20 3.92 -5.66
C ALA A 111 -17.52 3.71 -4.18
N LEU A 112 -16.49 3.60 -3.33
CA LEU A 112 -16.68 3.52 -1.88
C LEU A 112 -17.28 4.80 -1.32
N ALA A 113 -16.83 5.96 -1.78
CA ALA A 113 -17.38 7.26 -1.41
C ALA A 113 -18.84 7.41 -1.82
N GLN A 114 -19.18 7.07 -3.08
CA GLN A 114 -20.54 7.08 -3.59
C GLN A 114 -21.48 6.10 -2.85
N ALA A 115 -20.94 5.01 -2.31
CA ALA A 115 -21.69 4.07 -1.46
C ALA A 115 -21.79 4.53 0.01
N GLY A 116 -21.27 5.71 0.37
CA GLY A 116 -21.27 6.27 1.74
C GLY A 116 -20.35 5.53 2.71
N LEU A 117 -19.41 4.72 2.21
CA LEU A 117 -18.54 3.90 3.05
C LEU A 117 -17.32 4.64 3.57
N LEU A 118 -17.05 5.83 3.07
CA LEU A 118 -15.89 6.66 3.46
C LEU A 118 -16.28 7.88 4.31
N ASP A 119 -17.57 8.17 4.53
CA ASP A 119 -18.02 9.31 5.29
C ASP A 119 -17.49 9.28 6.73
N GLY A 120 -16.89 10.38 7.17
CA GLY A 120 -16.28 10.53 8.49
C GLY A 120 -14.99 9.73 8.68
N ARG A 121 -14.39 9.20 7.61
CA ARG A 121 -13.16 8.39 7.66
C ARG A 121 -12.02 9.10 6.94
N ARG A 122 -10.80 8.69 7.30
CA ARG A 122 -9.61 9.00 6.49
C ARG A 122 -9.57 8.06 5.28
N ALA A 123 -9.22 8.61 4.12
CA ALA A 123 -9.09 7.82 2.91
C ALA A 123 -7.98 8.37 2.00
N THR A 124 -7.44 7.51 1.14
CA THR A 124 -6.54 7.92 0.06
C THR A 124 -7.03 7.40 -1.29
N THR A 125 -6.55 8.02 -2.32
CA THR A 125 -6.72 7.61 -3.71
C THR A 125 -5.47 8.01 -4.48
N HIS A 126 -5.40 7.77 -5.78
CA HIS A 126 -4.29 8.27 -6.59
C HIS A 126 -4.17 9.78 -6.44
N TRP A 127 -2.94 10.28 -6.21
CA TRP A 127 -2.66 11.70 -5.95
C TRP A 127 -3.35 12.65 -6.94
N PHE A 128 -3.39 12.27 -8.22
CA PHE A 128 -4.04 13.05 -9.28
C PHE A 128 -5.55 13.24 -9.03
N HIS A 129 -6.18 12.32 -8.33
CA HIS A 129 -7.61 12.33 -8.05
C HIS A 129 -7.98 12.81 -6.64
N ALA A 130 -7.00 12.94 -5.74
CA ALA A 130 -7.23 13.26 -4.34
C ALA A 130 -8.01 14.58 -4.13
N GLY A 131 -7.63 15.63 -4.86
CA GLY A 131 -8.34 16.91 -4.80
C GLY A 131 -9.77 16.84 -5.32
N ALA A 132 -10.07 15.97 -6.27
CA ALA A 132 -11.42 15.76 -6.75
C ALA A 132 -12.25 14.99 -5.71
N LEU A 133 -11.70 13.92 -5.14
CA LEU A 133 -12.36 13.14 -4.10
C LEU A 133 -12.76 14.02 -2.90
N ALA A 134 -11.85 14.89 -2.43
CA ALA A 134 -12.12 15.80 -1.33
C ALA A 134 -13.23 16.82 -1.64
N ARG A 135 -13.28 17.33 -2.88
CA ARG A 135 -14.32 18.30 -3.29
C ARG A 135 -15.70 17.65 -3.48
N GLU A 136 -15.73 16.46 -4.08
CA GLU A 136 -16.97 15.74 -4.40
C GLU A 136 -17.58 15.09 -3.14
N HIS A 137 -16.75 14.76 -2.15
CA HIS A 137 -17.15 14.07 -0.92
C HIS A 137 -16.54 14.76 0.31
N PRO A 138 -17.06 15.92 0.74
CA PRO A 138 -16.46 16.75 1.79
C PRO A 138 -16.49 16.13 3.20
N LEU A 139 -17.21 15.04 3.41
CA LEU A 139 -17.21 14.30 4.69
C LEU A 139 -16.01 13.36 4.82
N ILE A 140 -15.16 13.22 3.79
CA ILE A 140 -14.00 12.34 3.79
C ILE A 140 -12.74 13.15 4.10
N GLU A 141 -11.94 12.70 5.06
CA GLU A 141 -10.59 13.25 5.29
C GLU A 141 -9.60 12.64 4.30
N VAL A 142 -9.40 13.31 3.16
CA VAL A 142 -8.55 12.78 2.09
C VAL A 142 -7.08 13.08 2.34
N ASP A 143 -6.26 12.04 2.51
CA ASP A 143 -4.80 12.11 2.58
C ASP A 143 -4.18 11.74 1.23
N ALA A 144 -3.79 12.74 0.44
CA ALA A 144 -3.18 12.56 -0.88
C ALA A 144 -1.76 11.98 -0.82
N ASN A 145 -1.11 11.97 0.36
CA ASN A 145 0.27 11.50 0.50
C ASN A 145 0.35 10.01 0.85
N ALA A 146 -0.68 9.45 1.52
CA ALA A 146 -0.64 8.07 1.95
C ALA A 146 -0.64 7.08 0.77
N LEU A 147 0.17 6.01 0.86
CA LEU A 147 0.11 4.89 -0.09
C LEU A 147 -1.16 4.06 0.12
N TYR A 148 -1.49 3.79 1.38
CA TYR A 148 -2.76 3.18 1.77
C TYR A 148 -3.14 3.57 3.20
N ILE A 149 -4.42 3.53 3.49
CA ILE A 149 -5.01 3.83 4.80
C ILE A 149 -5.89 2.65 5.21
N ASP A 150 -5.74 2.22 6.46
CA ASP A 150 -6.55 1.16 7.08
C ASP A 150 -7.45 1.80 8.15
N GLU A 151 -8.75 1.84 7.88
CA GLU A 151 -9.82 2.25 8.78
C GLU A 151 -10.62 1.03 9.30
N GLY A 152 -9.91 -0.09 9.53
CA GLY A 152 -10.49 -1.30 10.09
C GLY A 152 -11.18 -2.19 9.05
N GLN A 153 -12.45 -1.99 8.82
CA GLN A 153 -13.22 -2.75 7.83
C GLN A 153 -13.11 -2.14 6.42
N VAL A 154 -12.78 -0.85 6.32
CA VAL A 154 -12.61 -0.15 5.04
C VAL A 154 -11.16 0.27 4.87
N LEU A 155 -10.58 -0.05 3.71
CA LEU A 155 -9.21 0.31 3.36
C LEU A 155 -9.18 0.98 1.99
N THR A 156 -8.24 1.91 1.83
CA THR A 156 -8.06 2.61 0.55
C THR A 156 -6.58 2.67 0.18
N SER A 157 -6.25 2.62 -1.10
CA SER A 157 -4.87 2.80 -1.56
C SER A 157 -4.76 3.73 -2.77
N ALA A 158 -3.58 4.28 -2.93
CA ALA A 158 -3.23 5.17 -4.03
C ALA A 158 -3.24 4.52 -5.42
N GLY A 159 -3.34 3.21 -5.48
CA GLY A 159 -3.36 2.47 -6.75
C GLY A 159 -1.98 2.14 -7.31
N LEU A 160 -1.97 1.46 -8.46
CA LEU A 160 -0.75 0.98 -9.10
C LEU A 160 0.13 0.22 -8.07
N ALA A 161 1.42 0.55 -7.97
CA ALA A 161 2.33 -0.10 -7.02
C ALA A 161 1.87 -0.02 -5.56
N ALA A 162 1.11 1.01 -5.14
CA ALA A 162 0.53 1.10 -3.81
C ALA A 162 -0.63 0.12 -3.59
N GLY A 163 -1.32 -0.30 -4.67
CA GLY A 163 -2.29 -1.39 -4.63
C GLY A 163 -1.66 -2.72 -4.24
N LEU A 164 -0.44 -2.98 -4.74
CA LEU A 164 0.35 -4.15 -4.35
C LEU A 164 0.71 -4.11 -2.86
N ASP A 165 1.15 -2.95 -2.35
CA ASP A 165 1.45 -2.78 -0.92
C ASP A 165 0.23 -3.06 -0.04
N LEU A 166 -0.95 -2.55 -0.42
CA LEU A 166 -2.19 -2.83 0.29
C LEU A 166 -2.51 -4.34 0.28
N CYS A 167 -2.41 -5.00 -0.85
CA CYS A 167 -2.70 -6.44 -0.95
C CYS A 167 -1.72 -7.27 -0.11
N LEU A 168 -0.43 -6.95 -0.11
CA LEU A 168 0.58 -7.60 0.74
C LEU A 168 0.33 -7.32 2.22
N TYR A 169 -0.06 -6.09 2.59
CA TYR A 169 -0.47 -5.73 3.94
C TYR A 169 -1.64 -6.61 4.42
N LEU A 170 -2.65 -6.81 3.57
CA LEU A 170 -3.80 -7.66 3.89
C LEU A 170 -3.40 -9.11 4.13
N ILE A 171 -2.47 -9.67 3.33
CA ILE A 171 -1.93 -11.02 3.59
C ILE A 171 -1.21 -11.08 4.94
N GLY A 172 -0.42 -10.06 5.26
CA GLY A 172 0.28 -9.97 6.54
C GLY A 172 -0.68 -9.90 7.73
N ARG A 173 -1.78 -9.18 7.59
CA ARG A 173 -2.85 -9.06 8.58
C ARG A 173 -3.61 -10.38 8.78
N ASP A 174 -3.89 -11.11 7.70
CA ASP A 174 -4.70 -12.33 7.73
C ASP A 174 -3.89 -13.59 8.10
N HIS A 175 -2.63 -13.68 7.67
CA HIS A 175 -1.81 -14.90 7.76
C HIS A 175 -0.41 -14.68 8.34
N GLY A 176 -0.14 -13.48 8.85
CA GLY A 176 1.13 -13.09 9.44
C GLY A 176 2.18 -12.65 8.42
N GLN A 177 3.20 -11.95 8.91
CA GLN A 177 4.23 -11.32 8.07
C GLN A 177 5.01 -12.32 7.21
N SER A 178 5.25 -13.53 7.72
CA SER A 178 5.94 -14.59 6.96
C SER A 178 5.20 -14.92 5.65
N ALA A 179 3.87 -14.92 5.67
CA ALA A 179 3.06 -15.16 4.48
C ALA A 179 3.16 -13.99 3.48
N ALA A 180 3.14 -12.75 3.99
CA ALA A 180 3.33 -11.56 3.16
C ALA A 180 4.73 -11.54 2.51
N ILE A 181 5.78 -11.90 3.27
CA ILE A 181 7.15 -12.02 2.78
C ILE A 181 7.25 -13.02 1.62
N GLN A 182 6.73 -14.22 1.81
CA GLN A 182 6.73 -15.25 0.76
C GLN A 182 6.01 -14.77 -0.51
N ARG A 183 4.88 -14.05 -0.34
CA ARG A 183 4.15 -13.49 -1.46
C ARG A 183 4.92 -12.37 -2.16
N ALA A 184 5.51 -11.43 -1.43
CA ALA A 184 6.32 -10.36 -1.97
C ALA A 184 7.52 -10.91 -2.78
N ARG A 185 8.20 -11.94 -2.26
CA ARG A 185 9.27 -12.64 -2.97
C ARG A 185 8.79 -13.23 -4.30
N HIS A 186 7.63 -13.91 -4.29
CA HIS A 186 7.05 -14.46 -5.53
C HIS A 186 6.70 -13.37 -6.55
N MET A 187 6.24 -12.20 -6.07
CA MET A 187 5.93 -11.03 -6.89
C MET A 187 7.17 -10.23 -7.31
N VAL A 188 8.39 -10.67 -6.93
CA VAL A 188 9.67 -9.97 -7.20
C VAL A 188 9.58 -8.51 -6.75
N THR A 189 9.00 -8.25 -5.58
CA THR A 189 8.81 -6.91 -5.04
C THR A 189 9.45 -6.79 -3.66
N PRO A 190 10.06 -5.63 -3.35
CA PRO A 190 10.57 -5.37 -2.00
C PRO A 190 9.44 -5.50 -0.97
N LEU A 191 9.80 -6.02 0.20
CA LEU A 191 8.83 -6.14 1.27
C LEU A 191 8.42 -4.76 1.76
N HIS A 192 7.12 -4.54 1.78
CA HIS A 192 6.39 -3.54 2.54
C HIS A 192 6.90 -2.10 2.50
N ARG A 193 6.20 -1.27 1.75
CA ARG A 193 6.17 0.18 1.98
C ARG A 193 5.07 0.48 3.01
N ALA A 194 5.38 1.26 4.06
CA ALA A 194 4.37 1.66 5.04
C ALA A 194 3.28 2.50 4.38
N GLY A 195 2.01 2.28 4.74
CA GLY A 195 0.87 2.99 4.18
C GLY A 195 0.98 4.51 4.24
N GLY A 196 1.53 5.03 5.33
CA GLY A 196 1.80 6.47 5.49
C GLY A 196 3.03 7.01 4.70
N GLN A 197 3.68 6.21 3.85
CA GLN A 197 4.71 6.72 2.95
C GLN A 197 4.08 7.54 1.84
N ALA A 198 4.70 8.70 1.51
CA ALA A 198 4.19 9.60 0.48
C ALA A 198 4.17 8.95 -0.92
N GLN A 199 3.13 9.26 -1.68
CA GLN A 199 3.06 9.01 -3.11
C GLN A 199 4.13 9.84 -3.84
N PHE A 200 4.58 9.36 -5.01
CA PHE A 200 5.43 10.17 -5.91
C PHE A 200 4.55 11.22 -6.60
N ILE A 201 4.30 12.33 -5.89
CA ILE A 201 3.59 13.48 -6.46
C ILE A 201 4.63 14.32 -7.19
N PRO A 202 4.49 14.61 -8.50
CA PRO A 202 5.34 15.57 -9.18
C PRO A 202 5.22 16.91 -8.45
N SER A 203 6.28 17.36 -7.83
CA SER A 203 6.32 18.74 -7.32
C SER A 203 6.33 19.69 -8.51
N SER A 204 5.44 20.68 -8.52
CA SER A 204 5.71 21.90 -9.27
C SER A 204 7.15 22.33 -8.90
N GLU A 205 7.96 22.62 -9.91
CA GLU A 205 9.36 23.01 -9.77
C GLU A 205 9.46 24.31 -8.95
N SER A 206 9.39 24.17 -7.60
CA SER A 206 9.78 25.22 -6.68
C SER A 206 11.24 24.97 -6.28
N ALA A 207 12.03 26.01 -6.13
CA ALA A 207 13.41 25.93 -5.65
C ALA A 207 13.52 25.08 -4.36
N GLU A 208 12.53 25.16 -3.47
CA GLU A 208 12.40 24.34 -2.25
C GLU A 208 12.33 22.83 -2.51
N GLY A 209 11.77 22.42 -3.67
CA GLY A 209 11.69 21.02 -4.07
C GLY A 209 13.05 20.44 -4.48
N ALA A 210 13.88 21.23 -5.14
CA ALA A 210 15.22 20.83 -5.56
C ALA A 210 16.16 20.68 -4.35
N GLU A 211 16.10 21.60 -3.38
CA GLU A 211 16.89 21.55 -2.15
C GLU A 211 16.57 20.30 -1.31
N LEU A 212 15.30 19.93 -1.18
CA LEU A 212 14.91 18.75 -0.43
C LEU A 212 15.32 17.46 -1.14
N ALA A 213 15.31 17.44 -2.47
CA ALA A 213 15.79 16.30 -3.27
C ALA A 213 17.28 16.06 -3.02
N ASP A 214 18.09 17.13 -2.99
CA ASP A 214 19.54 17.05 -2.70
C ASP A 214 19.81 16.54 -1.27
N VAL A 215 19.06 17.04 -0.27
CA VAL A 215 19.15 16.56 1.11
C VAL A 215 18.85 15.07 1.22
N THR A 216 17.80 14.61 0.58
CA THR A 216 17.38 13.19 0.65
C THR A 216 18.33 12.28 -0.14
N ALA A 217 18.84 12.72 -1.29
CA ALA A 217 19.84 11.98 -2.07
C ALA A 217 21.14 11.83 -1.27
N TRP A 218 21.63 12.93 -0.68
CA TRP A 218 22.83 12.90 0.18
C TRP A 218 22.63 11.98 1.38
N ALA A 219 21.50 12.08 2.09
CA ALA A 219 21.22 11.23 3.24
C ALA A 219 21.18 9.76 2.86
N SER A 220 20.57 9.42 1.71
CA SER A 220 20.48 8.04 1.21
C SER A 220 21.85 7.46 0.85
N ALA A 221 22.75 8.26 0.33
CA ALA A 221 24.12 7.85 0.04
C ALA A 221 25.01 7.68 1.30
N ASN A 222 24.58 8.27 2.43
CA ASN A 222 25.38 8.33 3.66
C ASN A 222 24.67 7.69 4.88
N LEU A 223 23.76 6.74 4.68
CA LEU A 223 22.95 6.13 5.76
C LEU A 223 23.77 5.54 6.90
N HIS A 224 24.99 5.06 6.62
CA HIS A 224 25.92 4.50 7.60
C HIS A 224 26.44 5.51 8.62
N LEU A 225 26.39 6.81 8.30
CA LEU A 225 26.83 7.88 9.19
C LEU A 225 25.77 8.18 10.28
N PRO A 226 26.17 8.73 11.43
CA PRO A 226 25.27 9.14 12.50
C PRO A 226 24.52 10.45 12.17
N ILE A 227 23.81 10.47 11.03
CA ILE A 227 23.08 11.64 10.55
C ILE A 227 21.97 12.01 11.53
N THR A 228 21.92 13.26 11.93
CA THR A 228 20.87 13.86 12.75
C THR A 228 19.93 14.73 11.92
N VAL A 229 18.78 15.12 12.49
CA VAL A 229 17.85 16.08 11.85
C VAL A 229 18.53 17.44 11.63
N THR A 230 19.43 17.82 12.53
CA THR A 230 20.20 19.07 12.41
C THR A 230 21.17 19.02 11.21
N ASP A 231 21.77 17.86 10.94
CA ASP A 231 22.67 17.70 9.79
C ASP A 231 21.88 17.80 8.47
N LEU A 232 20.68 17.19 8.41
CA LEU A 232 19.77 17.32 7.26
C LEU A 232 19.36 18.80 7.04
N ALA A 233 19.03 19.52 8.12
CA ALA A 233 18.64 20.92 8.05
C ALA A 233 19.81 21.80 7.56
N ARG A 234 21.02 21.56 8.08
CA ARG A 234 22.24 22.25 7.64
C ARG A 234 22.55 21.99 6.18
N ARG A 235 22.40 20.71 5.73
CA ARG A 235 22.63 20.35 4.32
C ARG A 235 21.66 21.07 3.39
N GLY A 236 20.37 21.22 3.77
CA GLY A 236 19.36 21.96 3.02
C GLY A 236 19.35 23.46 3.29
N MET A 237 20.36 24.01 3.97
CA MET A 237 20.46 25.46 4.32
C MET A 237 19.15 26.00 4.95
N GLN A 238 18.45 25.21 5.73
CA GLN A 238 17.17 25.57 6.32
C GLN A 238 17.10 25.28 7.83
N SER A 239 16.14 25.89 8.52
CA SER A 239 15.90 25.58 9.93
C SER A 239 15.32 24.16 10.10
N THR A 240 15.53 23.54 11.26
CA THR A 240 14.92 22.25 11.59
C THR A 240 13.38 22.30 11.51
N ARG A 241 12.77 23.44 11.87
CA ARG A 241 11.31 23.67 11.74
C ARG A 241 10.87 23.65 10.27
N THR A 242 11.58 24.35 9.41
CA THR A 242 11.32 24.37 7.96
C THR A 242 11.49 22.97 7.36
N LEU A 243 12.57 22.27 7.72
CA LEU A 243 12.81 20.90 7.30
C LEU A 243 11.66 19.96 7.72
N HIS A 244 11.21 20.03 8.97
CA HIS A 244 10.07 19.23 9.44
C HIS A 244 8.81 19.48 8.63
N ARG A 245 8.46 20.75 8.39
CA ARG A 245 7.31 21.14 7.56
C ARG A 245 7.44 20.56 6.14
N ASN A 246 8.59 20.72 5.51
CA ASN A 246 8.84 20.25 4.14
C ASN A 246 8.80 18.73 4.05
N PHE A 247 9.36 18.00 5.03
CA PHE A 247 9.25 16.55 5.10
C PHE A 247 7.82 16.09 5.33
N GLN A 248 7.07 16.78 6.21
CA GLN A 248 5.66 16.46 6.44
C GLN A 248 4.82 16.66 5.18
N THR A 249 5.03 17.79 4.49
CA THR A 249 4.30 18.11 3.25
C THR A 249 4.65 17.13 2.12
N ARG A 250 5.94 16.77 1.96
CA ARG A 250 6.39 15.97 0.81
C ARG A 250 6.35 14.46 1.04
N PHE A 251 6.63 14.02 2.27
CA PHE A 251 6.75 12.59 2.60
C PHE A 251 5.72 12.09 3.62
N GLY A 252 4.84 12.96 4.13
CA GLY A 252 3.85 12.61 5.14
C GLY A 252 4.45 12.20 6.49
N MET A 253 5.74 12.46 6.72
CA MET A 253 6.44 12.00 7.92
C MET A 253 7.57 12.95 8.34
N SER A 254 8.03 12.79 9.58
CA SER A 254 9.17 13.59 10.09
C SER A 254 10.49 13.18 9.42
N PRO A 255 11.50 14.09 9.36
CA PRO A 255 12.84 13.78 8.84
C PRO A 255 13.48 12.56 9.52
N ARG A 256 13.29 12.41 10.84
CA ARG A 256 13.80 11.28 11.60
C ARG A 256 13.12 9.97 11.21
N ALA A 257 11.79 9.98 11.06
CA ALA A 257 11.03 8.79 10.65
C ALA A 257 11.44 8.35 9.23
N TRP A 258 11.60 9.30 8.32
CA TRP A 258 12.09 9.04 6.97
C TRP A 258 13.49 8.42 6.97
N LEU A 259 14.43 8.96 7.75
CA LEU A 259 15.79 8.44 7.84
C LEU A 259 15.81 7.00 8.38
N ILE A 260 15.03 6.72 9.44
CA ILE A 260 14.89 5.35 9.98
C ILE A 260 14.34 4.42 8.91
N GLN A 261 13.37 4.84 8.14
CA GLN A 261 12.78 4.04 7.06
C GLN A 261 13.81 3.71 5.96
N GLN A 262 14.63 4.69 5.54
CA GLN A 262 15.70 4.43 4.56
C GLN A 262 16.72 3.43 5.11
N ARG A 263 17.12 3.57 6.38
CA ARG A 263 18.04 2.65 7.05
C ARG A 263 17.49 1.23 7.15
N LEU A 264 16.18 1.09 7.42
CA LEU A 264 15.53 -0.21 7.45
C LEU A 264 15.47 -0.86 6.06
N ARG A 265 15.23 -0.08 5.01
CA ARG A 265 15.30 -0.59 3.62
C ARG A 265 16.69 -1.10 3.27
N ALA A 266 17.73 -0.34 3.61
CA ALA A 266 19.10 -0.77 3.42
C ALA A 266 19.42 -2.03 4.25
N ALA A 267 18.87 -2.14 5.47
CA ALA A 267 19.01 -3.33 6.29
C ALA A 267 18.35 -4.56 5.65
N CYS A 268 17.16 -4.41 5.06
CA CYS A 268 16.50 -5.48 4.33
C CYS A 268 17.38 -5.99 3.18
N ALA A 269 17.87 -5.09 2.33
CA ALA A 269 18.76 -5.45 1.22
C ALA A 269 20.00 -6.23 1.69
N LEU A 270 20.66 -5.77 2.77
CA LEU A 270 21.81 -6.49 3.34
C LEU A 270 21.45 -7.85 3.93
N LEU A 271 20.25 -8.01 4.48
CA LEU A 271 19.78 -9.29 5.02
C LEU A 271 19.41 -10.28 3.93
N GLU A 272 19.00 -9.80 2.75
CA GLU A 272 18.64 -10.60 1.58
C GLU A 272 19.89 -11.11 0.83
N ASP A 273 20.90 -10.24 0.67
CA ASP A 273 22.02 -10.45 -0.23
C ASP A 273 23.31 -10.91 0.48
N SER A 274 23.34 -11.01 1.80
CA SER A 274 24.57 -11.31 2.54
C SER A 274 24.36 -12.06 3.85
N ASP A 275 25.39 -12.82 4.27
CA ASP A 275 25.44 -13.56 5.52
C ASP A 275 26.06 -12.77 6.70
N ILE A 276 26.26 -11.45 6.53
CA ILE A 276 26.84 -10.63 7.59
C ILE A 276 25.98 -10.65 8.85
N THR A 277 26.57 -10.48 10.02
CA THR A 277 25.85 -10.51 11.30
C THR A 277 24.84 -9.39 11.41
N VAL A 278 23.81 -9.58 12.24
CA VAL A 278 22.77 -8.54 12.50
C VAL A 278 23.43 -7.28 13.09
N ASP A 279 24.50 -7.41 13.85
CA ASP A 279 25.26 -6.27 14.39
C ASP A 279 25.96 -5.50 13.26
N GLU A 280 26.55 -6.22 12.32
CA GLU A 280 27.17 -5.60 11.13
C GLU A 280 26.14 -4.90 10.24
N VAL A 281 24.97 -5.50 10.04
CA VAL A 281 23.85 -4.85 9.34
C VAL A 281 23.46 -3.55 10.04
N ALA A 282 23.30 -3.58 11.37
CA ALA A 282 22.94 -2.39 12.15
C ALA A 282 23.98 -1.26 12.00
N ARG A 283 25.26 -1.62 12.00
CA ARG A 283 26.38 -0.68 11.84
C ARG A 283 26.42 -0.08 10.44
N ARG A 284 26.33 -0.92 9.39
CA ARG A 284 26.40 -0.46 7.98
C ARG A 284 25.21 0.41 7.57
N THR A 285 24.07 0.20 8.24
CA THR A 285 22.85 0.98 7.93
C THR A 285 22.66 2.19 8.86
N GLY A 286 23.61 2.46 9.77
CA GLY A 286 23.52 3.60 10.69
C GLY A 286 22.46 3.44 11.78
N LEU A 287 21.94 2.25 11.99
CA LEU A 287 21.04 1.92 13.11
C LEU A 287 21.82 1.65 14.41
N GLY A 288 23.16 1.64 14.36
CA GLY A 288 24.08 1.58 15.48
C GLY A 288 24.22 0.18 16.04
N THR A 289 23.26 -0.31 16.81
CA THR A 289 23.32 -1.61 17.50
C THR A 289 22.25 -2.59 16.98
N ALA A 290 22.52 -3.90 17.10
CA ALA A 290 21.53 -4.94 16.78
C ALA A 290 20.23 -4.79 17.59
N THR A 291 20.32 -4.32 18.82
CA THR A 291 19.14 -4.05 19.67
C THR A 291 18.26 -2.97 19.07
N ASN A 292 18.85 -1.87 18.62
CA ASN A 292 18.13 -0.77 17.98
C ASN A 292 17.54 -1.21 16.64
N LEU A 293 18.32 -1.95 15.83
CA LEU A 293 17.82 -2.54 14.58
C LEU A 293 16.62 -3.47 14.85
N ARG A 294 16.70 -4.39 15.81
CA ARG A 294 15.59 -5.30 16.16
C ARG A 294 14.34 -4.54 16.58
N ALA A 295 14.48 -3.49 17.39
CA ALA A 295 13.35 -2.70 17.88
C ALA A 295 12.64 -1.97 16.73
N HIS A 296 13.39 -1.31 15.85
CA HIS A 296 12.82 -0.65 14.67
C HIS A 296 12.25 -1.64 13.65
N PHE A 297 12.95 -2.75 13.43
CA PHE A 297 12.55 -3.80 12.50
C PHE A 297 11.25 -4.45 12.93
N HIS A 298 11.12 -4.81 14.21
CA HIS A 298 9.89 -5.38 14.76
C HIS A 298 8.71 -4.41 14.68
N ARG A 299 8.94 -3.12 14.98
CA ARG A 299 7.90 -2.08 14.90
C ARG A 299 7.38 -1.89 13.48
N THR A 300 8.27 -2.00 12.48
CA THR A 300 7.93 -1.74 11.09
C THR A 300 7.43 -2.98 10.36
N PHE A 301 8.03 -4.14 10.62
CA PHE A 301 7.77 -5.37 9.85
C PHE A 301 7.10 -6.47 10.68
N ALA A 302 6.82 -6.24 11.97
CA ALA A 302 6.27 -7.21 12.92
C ALA A 302 7.03 -8.57 12.94
N THR A 303 8.33 -8.56 12.60
CA THR A 303 9.23 -9.72 12.56
C THR A 303 10.62 -9.33 13.04
N THR A 304 11.53 -10.31 13.18
CA THR A 304 12.93 -10.05 13.56
C THR A 304 13.83 -10.06 12.31
N PRO A 305 15.00 -9.36 12.33
CA PRO A 305 15.97 -9.43 11.22
C PRO A 305 16.40 -10.86 10.87
N THR A 306 16.56 -11.72 11.88
CA THR A 306 16.96 -13.12 11.67
C THR A 306 15.84 -13.95 11.03
N ALA A 307 14.58 -13.75 11.46
CA ALA A 307 13.44 -14.42 10.84
C ALA A 307 13.19 -13.91 9.40
N TYR A 308 13.42 -12.62 9.18
CA TYR A 308 13.36 -12.02 7.85
C TYR A 308 14.39 -12.67 6.92
N ARG A 309 15.68 -12.73 7.30
CA ARG A 309 16.74 -13.36 6.51
C ARG A 309 16.38 -14.80 6.11
N ARG A 310 15.92 -15.62 7.07
CA ARG A 310 15.54 -17.03 6.79
C ARG A 310 14.43 -17.16 5.74
N ALA A 311 13.63 -16.14 5.51
CA ALA A 311 12.61 -16.18 4.46
C ALA A 311 13.20 -15.96 3.05
N PHE A 312 14.45 -15.46 2.97
CA PHE A 312 15.17 -15.20 1.72
C PHE A 312 16.37 -16.16 1.50
N THR A 313 16.81 -16.88 2.52
CA THR A 313 17.83 -17.95 2.37
C THR A 313 17.10 -19.25 2.01
N PRO A 314 17.54 -19.99 0.94
CA PRO A 314 16.92 -21.25 0.52
C PRO A 314 17.01 -22.35 1.57
#